data_ece3e751fffe8e03e53a7bebb26abf8e
#
_entry.id   ece3e751fffe8e03e53a7bebb26abf8e
#
_cell.length_a   1.000
_cell.length_b   1.000
_cell.length_c   1.000
_cell.angle_alpha   90.00
_cell.angle_beta   90.00
_cell.angle_gamma   90.00
#
_symmetry.space_group_name_H-M   'P 1'
#
loop_
_entity.id
_entity.type
_entity.pdbx_description
1 polymer ?
#
loop_
_entity_poly.entity_id
_entity_poly.type
_entity_poly.pdbx_seq_one_letter_code
_entity_poly.pdbx_strand_id
1 'polypeptide(L)'
;MQKTKVGFIGIGKLGMACAEVMSEHYDVTGYDIYPKSSDKIKISDNLRGAVTGKDIIFIATQTPHDPIYGGDQPITHLKNKDFDYTIVNDVLQQVNEVATPTQLIVLISTVLPGTTRRELKNNITNARFIYNPYLIA
;
A
#
# COMPACT_ATOMS: atom_id res chain seq x y z
N MET A 1 -21.76 2.20 -17.98
CA MET A 1 -20.34 2.59 -17.87
C MET A 1 -19.57 1.51 -17.17
N GLN A 2 -18.37 1.25 -17.63
CA GLN A 2 -17.46 0.32 -16.95
C GLN A 2 -16.96 0.95 -15.63
N LYS A 3 -17.03 0.18 -14.54
CA LYS A 3 -16.49 0.64 -13.24
C LYS A 3 -14.98 0.78 -13.30
N THR A 4 -14.43 1.80 -12.66
CA THR A 4 -12.98 1.92 -12.41
C THR A 4 -12.50 0.68 -11.67
N LYS A 5 -11.38 0.13 -12.11
CA LYS A 5 -10.78 -1.08 -11.53
C LYS A 5 -9.68 -0.69 -10.56
N VAL A 6 -9.80 -1.17 -9.34
CA VAL A 6 -8.90 -0.84 -8.23
C VAL A 6 -8.21 -2.08 -7.71
N GLY A 7 -6.90 -1.99 -7.52
CA GLY A 7 -6.10 -3.00 -6.85
C GLY A 7 -5.70 -2.55 -5.44
N PHE A 8 -5.62 -3.49 -4.52
CA PHE A 8 -5.04 -3.28 -3.18
C PHE A 8 -3.94 -4.28 -2.93
N ILE A 9 -2.74 -3.79 -2.65
CA ILE A 9 -1.61 -4.59 -2.19
C ILE A 9 -1.42 -4.34 -0.69
N GLY A 10 -1.67 -5.37 0.10
CA GLY A 10 -1.82 -5.26 1.54
C GLY A 10 -3.28 -5.02 1.92
N ILE A 11 -3.95 -6.08 2.33
CA ILE A 11 -5.34 -6.05 2.81
C ILE A 11 -5.41 -6.55 4.26
N GLY A 12 -4.52 -5.99 5.07
CA GLY A 12 -4.59 -6.07 6.52
C GLY A 12 -5.76 -5.25 7.05
N LYS A 13 -5.72 -4.90 8.32
CA LYS A 13 -6.82 -4.20 8.99
C LYS A 13 -7.25 -2.92 8.27
N LEU A 14 -6.31 -2.06 7.90
CA LEU A 14 -6.60 -0.82 7.19
C LEU A 14 -6.95 -1.07 5.72
N GLY A 15 -6.11 -1.81 5.01
CA GLY A 15 -6.29 -2.05 3.58
C GLY A 15 -7.60 -2.76 3.26
N MET A 16 -8.00 -3.76 4.03
CA MET A 16 -9.27 -4.46 3.84
C MET A 16 -10.46 -3.55 4.06
N ALA A 17 -10.47 -2.77 5.14
CA ALA A 17 -11.57 -1.84 5.42
C ALA A 17 -11.76 -0.83 4.28
N CYS A 18 -10.67 -0.25 3.78
CA CYS A 18 -10.71 0.67 2.64
C CYS A 18 -11.18 -0.01 1.36
N ALA A 19 -10.65 -1.19 1.06
CA ALA A 19 -10.99 -1.95 -0.14
C ALA A 19 -12.48 -2.32 -0.17
N GLU A 20 -13.03 -2.74 0.94
CA GLU A 20 -14.46 -3.09 1.06
C GLU A 20 -15.38 -1.88 0.90
N VAL A 21 -15.04 -0.74 1.49
CA VAL A 21 -15.81 0.50 1.28
C VAL A 21 -15.74 0.94 -0.18
N MET A 22 -14.57 0.89 -0.79
CA MET A 22 -14.42 1.25 -2.20
C MET A 22 -15.17 0.32 -3.15
N SER A 23 -15.41 -0.94 -2.76
CA SER A 23 -16.13 -1.91 -3.58
C SER A 23 -17.59 -1.55 -3.83
N GLU A 24 -18.16 -0.66 -3.04
CA GLU A 24 -19.52 -0.14 -3.27
C GLU A 24 -19.63 0.59 -4.62
N HIS A 25 -18.54 1.21 -5.08
CA HIS A 25 -18.52 2.01 -6.30
C HIS A 25 -17.55 1.51 -7.38
N TYR A 26 -16.54 0.74 -7.01
CA TYR A 26 -15.45 0.29 -7.88
C TYR A 26 -15.37 -1.24 -7.99
N ASP A 27 -14.69 -1.74 -9.02
CA ASP A 27 -14.34 -3.15 -9.14
C ASP A 27 -13.00 -3.38 -8.44
N VAL A 28 -13.03 -3.91 -7.22
CA VAL A 28 -11.86 -4.01 -6.33
C VAL A 28 -11.31 -5.41 -6.27
N THR A 29 -10.00 -5.53 -6.42
CA THR A 29 -9.23 -6.77 -6.22
C THR A 29 -8.11 -6.52 -5.22
N GLY A 30 -8.05 -7.33 -4.18
CA GLY A 30 -7.00 -7.26 -3.14
C GLY A 30 -6.04 -8.43 -3.21
N TYR A 31 -4.83 -8.20 -2.73
CA TYR A 31 -3.80 -9.22 -2.52
C TYR A 31 -3.07 -8.98 -1.20
N ASP A 32 -2.78 -10.07 -0.51
CA ASP A 32 -1.94 -10.09 0.70
C ASP A 32 -1.08 -11.36 0.69
N ILE A 33 0.10 -11.30 1.31
CA ILE A 33 0.96 -12.48 1.48
C ILE A 33 0.35 -13.51 2.44
N TYR A 34 -0.52 -13.05 3.34
CA TYR A 34 -1.29 -13.92 4.23
C TYR A 34 -2.66 -14.21 3.66
N PRO A 35 -3.21 -15.43 3.87
CA PRO A 35 -4.56 -15.77 3.42
C PRO A 35 -5.61 -14.79 3.94
N LYS A 36 -6.45 -14.28 3.03
CA LYS A 36 -7.55 -13.37 3.32
C LYS A 36 -8.83 -13.84 2.63
N SER A 37 -9.95 -13.41 3.17
CA SER A 37 -11.26 -13.62 2.55
C SER A 37 -12.12 -12.37 2.72
N SER A 38 -13.00 -12.12 1.76
CA SER A 38 -13.99 -11.05 1.81
C SER A 38 -15.17 -11.41 0.91
N ASP A 39 -16.36 -11.04 1.34
CA ASP A 39 -17.57 -11.18 0.52
C ASP A 39 -17.77 -10.00 -0.43
N LYS A 40 -16.99 -8.94 -0.29
CA LYS A 40 -17.18 -7.66 -0.98
C LYS A 40 -16.18 -7.41 -2.10
N ILE A 41 -14.98 -7.96 -1.99
CA ILE A 41 -13.91 -7.77 -2.97
C ILE A 41 -13.40 -9.11 -3.50
N LYS A 42 -12.81 -9.09 -4.68
CA LYS A 42 -12.06 -10.23 -5.20
C LYS A 42 -10.72 -10.34 -4.50
N ILE A 43 -10.31 -11.54 -4.14
CA ILE A 43 -8.98 -11.82 -3.59
C ILE A 43 -8.16 -12.50 -4.70
N SER A 44 -7.00 -11.93 -5.00
CA SER A 44 -6.05 -12.50 -5.95
C SER A 44 -5.07 -13.43 -5.24
N ASP A 45 -4.71 -14.52 -5.91
CA ASP A 45 -3.72 -15.47 -5.41
C ASP A 45 -2.28 -14.95 -5.49
N ASN A 46 -2.06 -13.85 -6.22
CA ASN A 46 -0.74 -13.25 -6.40
C ASN A 46 -0.85 -11.75 -6.62
N LEU A 47 0.28 -11.05 -6.41
CA LEU A 47 0.39 -9.60 -6.58
C LEU A 47 0.00 -9.16 -8.00
N ARG A 48 0.42 -9.89 -9.02
CA ARG A 48 0.16 -9.57 -10.43
C ARG A 48 -1.33 -9.43 -10.71
N GLY A 49 -2.19 -10.28 -10.14
CA GLY A 49 -3.63 -10.23 -10.33
C GLY A 49 -4.30 -8.98 -9.74
N ALA A 50 -3.70 -8.39 -8.71
CA ALA A 50 -4.17 -7.14 -8.12
C ALA A 50 -3.59 -5.88 -8.80
N VAL A 51 -2.66 -6.03 -9.75
CA VAL A 51 -2.04 -4.92 -10.51
C VAL A 51 -2.49 -4.91 -11.97
N THR A 52 -2.49 -6.08 -12.63
CA THR A 52 -2.78 -6.17 -14.07
C THR A 52 -4.19 -5.69 -14.38
N GLY A 53 -4.30 -4.77 -15.33
CA GLY A 53 -5.58 -4.24 -15.81
C GLY A 53 -6.34 -3.39 -14.79
N LYS A 54 -5.70 -2.92 -13.73
CA LYS A 54 -6.27 -1.96 -12.79
C LYS A 54 -5.96 -0.53 -13.24
N ASP A 55 -6.83 0.39 -12.90
CA ASP A 55 -6.62 1.83 -13.16
C ASP A 55 -5.82 2.47 -12.04
N ILE A 56 -6.13 2.09 -10.80
CA ILE A 56 -5.49 2.60 -9.59
C ILE A 56 -5.09 1.41 -8.70
N ILE A 57 -3.87 1.45 -8.18
CA ILE A 57 -3.36 0.44 -7.25
C ILE A 57 -2.94 1.11 -5.95
N PHE A 58 -3.59 0.73 -4.85
CA PHE A 58 -3.24 1.17 -3.50
C PHE A 58 -2.24 0.21 -2.86
N ILE A 59 -1.21 0.77 -2.23
CA ILE A 59 -0.21 0.04 -1.47
C ILE A 59 -0.42 0.34 0.01
N ALA A 60 -0.82 -0.68 0.78
CA ALA A 60 -1.12 -0.58 2.21
C ALA A 60 -0.34 -1.62 3.01
N THR A 61 0.92 -1.81 2.68
CA THR A 61 1.82 -2.73 3.37
C THR A 61 2.38 -2.12 4.64
N GLN A 62 2.89 -2.96 5.52
CA GLN A 62 3.44 -2.52 6.80
C GLN A 62 4.75 -1.75 6.61
N THR A 63 4.94 -0.75 7.48
CA THR A 63 6.21 -0.05 7.70
C THR A 63 6.56 -0.19 9.19
N PRO A 64 7.18 -1.32 9.58
CA PRO A 64 7.45 -1.60 10.99
C PRO A 64 8.33 -0.54 11.64
N HIS A 65 8.09 -0.30 12.92
CA HIS A 65 8.96 0.52 13.77
C HIS A 65 9.56 -0.33 14.88
N ASP A 66 10.65 0.16 15.46
CA ASP A 66 11.24 -0.47 16.64
C ASP A 66 10.23 -0.42 17.80
N PRO A 67 9.92 -1.55 18.45
CA PRO A 67 8.91 -1.62 19.50
C PRO A 67 9.12 -0.62 20.66
N ILE A 68 10.36 -0.24 20.96
CA ILE A 68 10.64 0.74 22.00
C ILE A 68 10.04 2.12 21.69
N TYR A 69 9.74 2.42 20.41
CA TYR A 69 9.12 3.68 19.95
C TYR A 69 7.59 3.54 19.83
N GLY A 70 6.99 2.47 20.36
CA GLY A 70 5.57 2.16 20.24
C GLY A 70 4.63 3.04 21.07
N GLY A 71 5.16 3.91 21.92
CA GLY A 71 4.37 4.85 22.72
C GLY A 71 4.01 4.36 24.12
N ASP A 72 4.39 3.14 24.51
CA ASP A 72 4.12 2.60 25.83
C ASP A 72 4.97 3.24 26.94
N GLN A 73 6.10 3.82 26.57
CA GLN A 73 7.06 4.45 27.47
C GLN A 73 7.52 5.79 26.89
N PRO A 74 7.90 6.77 27.75
CA PRO A 74 8.51 8.01 27.29
C PRO A 74 9.83 7.74 26.55
N ILE A 75 9.99 8.34 25.37
CA ILE A 75 11.15 8.14 24.50
C ILE A 75 11.97 9.41 24.24
N THR A 76 11.71 10.49 24.97
CA THR A 76 12.38 11.78 24.77
C THR A 76 13.89 11.74 24.95
N HIS A 77 14.41 10.74 25.66
CA HIS A 77 15.83 10.49 25.87
C HIS A 77 16.48 9.66 24.76
N LEU A 78 15.69 9.10 23.84
CA LEU A 78 16.19 8.27 22.75
C LEU A 78 16.45 9.12 21.51
N LYS A 79 17.40 8.66 20.68
CA LYS A 79 17.61 9.24 19.35
C LYS A 79 16.40 8.93 18.45
N ASN A 80 16.08 9.87 17.56
CA ASN A 80 15.07 9.64 16.53
C ASN A 80 15.44 8.41 15.68
N LYS A 81 14.45 7.58 15.36
CA LYS A 81 14.61 6.39 14.54
C LYS A 81 13.51 6.33 13.51
N ASP A 82 13.89 6.01 12.28
CA ASP A 82 12.96 5.86 11.16
C ASP A 82 12.24 4.50 11.20
N PHE A 83 11.19 4.36 10.39
CA PHE A 83 10.55 3.06 10.14
C PHE A 83 11.44 2.17 9.28
N ASP A 84 11.15 0.88 9.29
CA ASP A 84 11.72 -0.07 8.34
C ASP A 84 10.90 -0.07 7.06
N TYR A 85 11.51 0.36 5.95
CA TYR A 85 10.88 0.45 4.64
C TYR A 85 11.20 -0.73 3.72
N THR A 86 11.81 -1.79 4.24
CA THR A 86 12.20 -2.96 3.42
C THR A 86 11.00 -3.56 2.71
N ILE A 87 9.91 -3.80 3.41
CA ILE A 87 8.69 -4.40 2.84
C ILE A 87 8.09 -3.48 1.76
N VAL A 88 7.93 -2.19 2.05
CA VAL A 88 7.30 -1.27 1.10
C VAL A 88 8.17 -1.08 -0.14
N ASN A 89 9.49 -1.01 0.01
CA ASN A 89 10.42 -0.94 -1.13
C ASN A 89 10.30 -2.18 -2.03
N ASP A 90 10.31 -3.36 -1.44
CA ASP A 90 10.19 -4.63 -2.16
C ASP A 90 8.85 -4.72 -2.91
N VAL A 91 7.76 -4.39 -2.26
CA VAL A 91 6.42 -4.38 -2.87
C VAL A 91 6.33 -3.38 -4.02
N LEU A 92 6.87 -2.17 -3.85
CA LEU A 92 6.88 -1.16 -4.92
C LEU A 92 7.68 -1.65 -6.14
N GLN A 93 8.81 -2.31 -5.95
CA GLN A 93 9.59 -2.91 -7.04
C GLN A 93 8.80 -3.99 -7.78
N GLN A 94 8.19 -4.93 -7.04
CA GLN A 94 7.34 -5.97 -7.64
C GLN A 94 6.14 -5.39 -8.41
N VAL A 95 5.50 -4.37 -7.86
CA VAL A 95 4.41 -3.65 -8.55
C VAL A 95 4.91 -3.01 -9.83
N ASN A 96 6.07 -2.36 -9.80
CA ASN A 96 6.66 -1.70 -10.96
C ASN A 96 6.95 -2.67 -12.13
N GLU A 97 7.34 -3.91 -11.83
CA GLU A 97 7.57 -4.94 -12.86
C GLU A 97 6.32 -5.27 -13.68
N VAL A 98 5.14 -5.08 -13.09
CA VAL A 98 3.85 -5.39 -13.70
C VAL A 98 3.12 -4.14 -14.19
N ALA A 99 3.42 -2.99 -13.61
CA ALA A 99 2.72 -1.74 -13.84
C ALA A 99 2.93 -1.16 -15.24
N THR A 100 1.96 -0.38 -15.70
CA THR A 100 1.96 0.27 -17.01
C THR A 100 1.81 1.79 -16.86
N PRO A 101 2.20 2.59 -17.87
CA PRO A 101 2.19 4.07 -17.79
C PRO A 101 0.81 4.70 -17.55
N THR A 102 -0.27 3.98 -17.88
CA THR A 102 -1.64 4.47 -17.68
C THR A 102 -2.15 4.30 -16.25
N GLN A 103 -1.48 3.49 -15.45
CA GLN A 103 -1.87 3.19 -14.08
C GLN A 103 -1.38 4.26 -13.10
N LEU A 104 -2.11 4.40 -11.98
CA LEU A 104 -1.71 5.21 -10.85
C LEU A 104 -1.45 4.33 -9.64
N ILE A 105 -0.23 4.41 -9.10
CA ILE A 105 0.16 3.76 -7.84
C ILE A 105 0.01 4.75 -6.71
N VAL A 106 -0.74 4.39 -5.68
CA VAL A 106 -1.01 5.23 -4.50
C VAL A 106 -0.46 4.55 -3.27
N LEU A 107 0.57 5.11 -2.68
CA LEU A 107 1.11 4.62 -1.41
C LEU A 107 0.32 5.23 -0.26
N ILE A 108 -0.27 4.39 0.58
CA ILE A 108 -1.00 4.79 1.80
C ILE A 108 -0.31 4.34 3.09
N SER A 109 0.70 3.49 3.02
CA SER A 109 1.51 3.09 4.17
C SER A 109 2.15 4.30 4.85
N THR A 110 2.29 4.26 6.17
CA THR A 110 2.90 5.35 6.93
C THR A 110 4.40 5.45 6.66
N VAL A 111 4.83 6.62 6.23
CA VAL A 111 6.26 6.94 6.06
C VAL A 111 6.54 8.33 6.61
N LEU A 112 7.77 8.55 7.08
CA LEU A 112 8.16 9.88 7.57
C LEU A 112 8.27 10.90 6.43
N PRO A 113 8.07 12.20 6.73
CA PRO A 113 8.24 13.27 5.75
C PRO A 113 9.57 13.19 5.01
N GLY A 114 9.54 13.35 3.69
CA GLY A 114 10.72 13.28 2.84
C GLY A 114 11.11 11.88 2.34
N THR A 115 10.63 10.80 2.96
CA THR A 115 10.97 9.41 2.60
C THR A 115 10.55 9.07 1.18
N THR A 116 9.34 9.44 0.80
CA THR A 116 8.84 9.19 -0.56
C THR A 116 9.75 9.82 -1.61
N ARG A 117 10.17 11.07 -1.41
CA ARG A 117 11.04 11.80 -2.34
C ARG A 117 12.46 11.25 -2.35
N ARG A 118 13.01 10.94 -1.20
CA ARG A 118 14.38 10.46 -1.04
C ARG A 118 14.58 9.05 -1.57
N GLU A 119 13.58 8.19 -1.35
CA GLU A 119 13.78 6.74 -1.47
C GLU A 119 12.69 6.06 -2.32
N LEU A 120 11.42 6.17 -1.93
CA LEU A 120 10.38 5.27 -2.43
C LEU A 120 9.97 5.52 -3.88
N LYS A 121 9.91 6.79 -4.32
CA LYS A 121 9.49 7.15 -5.68
C LYS A 121 10.37 6.53 -6.77
N ASN A 122 11.62 6.26 -6.45
CA ASN A 122 12.58 5.69 -7.42
C ASN A 122 12.26 4.23 -7.79
N ASN A 123 11.43 3.55 -7.00
CA ASN A 123 10.97 2.20 -7.30
C ASN A 123 9.90 2.16 -8.39
N ILE A 124 9.20 3.27 -8.64
CA ILE A 124 8.12 3.33 -9.63
C ILE A 124 8.57 4.18 -10.82
N THR A 125 8.89 3.51 -11.92
CA THR A 125 9.33 4.10 -13.19
C THR A 125 8.35 3.83 -14.34
N ASN A 126 7.53 2.78 -14.22
CA ASN A 126 6.64 2.30 -15.27
C ASN A 126 5.19 2.83 -15.13
N ALA A 127 4.88 3.56 -14.06
CA ALA A 127 3.55 4.08 -13.79
C ALA A 127 3.63 5.47 -13.14
N ARG A 128 2.49 6.11 -12.97
CA ARG A 128 2.39 7.32 -12.13
C ARG A 128 2.37 6.93 -10.66
N PHE A 129 2.98 7.74 -9.80
CA PHE A 129 3.11 7.44 -8.38
C PHE A 129 2.80 8.65 -7.51
N ILE A 130 1.95 8.46 -6.49
CA ILE A 130 1.66 9.45 -5.47
C ILE A 130 1.68 8.84 -4.08
N TYR A 131 1.95 9.66 -3.09
CA TYR A 131 1.81 9.36 -1.68
C TYR A 131 0.54 10.02 -1.13
N ASN A 132 -0.35 9.24 -0.55
CA ASN A 132 -1.59 9.71 0.06
C ASN A 132 -1.84 8.99 1.39
N PRO A 133 -1.26 9.48 2.49
CA PRO A 133 -1.38 8.82 3.79
C PRO A 133 -2.83 8.82 4.29
N TYR A 134 -3.20 7.75 4.98
CA TYR A 134 -4.43 7.69 5.75
C TYR A 134 -4.14 8.07 7.20
N LEU A 135 -4.96 8.96 7.74
CA LEU A 135 -4.96 9.29 9.14
C LEU A 135 -6.21 8.65 9.77
N ILE A 136 -5.97 7.72 10.67
CA ILE A 136 -7.03 7.10 11.46
C ILE A 136 -6.96 7.68 12.86
N ALA A 137 -7.99 8.34 13.27
CA ALA A 137 -8.16 8.83 14.64
C ALA A 137 -9.09 7.90 15.41
#